data_3cf6e2ad4cb67e7041438ba56e790e23
#
_entry.id   3cf6e2ad4cb67e7041438ba56e790e23
#
_cell.length_a   1.000
_cell.length_b   1.000
_cell.length_c   1.000
_cell.angle_alpha   90.00
_cell.angle_beta   90.00
_cell.angle_gamma   90.00
#
_symmetry.space_group_name_H-M   'P 1'
#
loop_
_entity.id
_entity.type
_entity.pdbx_description
1 polymer ?
#
loop_
_entity_poly.entity_id
_entity_poly.type
_entity_poly.pdbx_seq_one_letter_code
_entity_poly.pdbx_strand_id
1 'polypeptide(L)'
;PEYLVALKNAAPNWTYAKYLKGVDLKFNQDGKIIRQDEDRRIHKILWLRTLKVAFWVTIFCFILAYPISYLLATLPMKYSNLLMICVLLPFWTSLLVRTSSWMVLLQQQGPINDLIVWLGLAANDARPELMYNVIGTFVAMTQILLPFMVLPLYSVMKTISPSLMRAGKSLGGTPFVAF
;
A
#
# COMPACT_ATOMS: atom_id res chain seq x y z
N PRO A 1 26.96 -38.07 -10.09
CA PRO A 1 26.30 -36.85 -10.58
C PRO A 1 25.36 -36.20 -9.52
N GLU A 2 24.70 -36.97 -8.66
CA GLU A 2 23.82 -36.46 -7.61
C GLU A 2 24.54 -35.61 -6.58
N TYR A 3 25.78 -36.00 -6.20
CA TYR A 3 26.61 -35.25 -5.24
C TYR A 3 26.98 -33.84 -5.77
N LEU A 4 27.19 -33.68 -7.06
CA LEU A 4 27.54 -32.39 -7.67
C LEU A 4 26.35 -31.43 -7.63
N VAL A 5 25.10 -31.93 -7.78
CA VAL A 5 23.91 -31.15 -7.67
C VAL A 5 23.64 -30.79 -6.19
N ALA A 6 23.84 -31.73 -5.28
CA ALA A 6 23.73 -31.48 -3.84
C ALA A 6 24.77 -30.45 -3.38
N LEU A 7 26.04 -30.54 -3.84
CA LEU A 7 27.11 -29.58 -3.59
C LEU A 7 26.78 -28.20 -4.18
N LYS A 8 26.29 -28.13 -5.40
CA LYS A 8 25.83 -26.86 -6.00
C LYS A 8 24.62 -26.23 -5.27
N ASN A 9 23.73 -27.06 -4.73
CA ASN A 9 22.61 -26.60 -3.91
C ASN A 9 22.99 -26.25 -2.48
N ALA A 10 24.06 -26.85 -1.94
CA ALA A 10 24.65 -26.59 -0.63
C ALA A 10 25.75 -25.52 -0.63
N ALA A 11 26.20 -25.09 -1.83
CA ALA A 11 27.28 -24.13 -1.99
C ALA A 11 26.91 -22.73 -1.40
N PRO A 12 27.93 -21.97 -0.95
CA PRO A 12 27.75 -20.78 -0.14
C PRO A 12 27.02 -19.64 -0.90
N ASN A 13 26.68 -18.60 -0.18
CA ASN A 13 25.74 -17.52 -0.42
C ASN A 13 25.68 -16.85 -1.81
N TRP A 14 26.57 -17.15 -2.73
CA TRP A 14 26.73 -16.53 -4.06
C TRP A 14 26.31 -17.43 -5.24
N THR A 15 25.61 -18.52 -4.98
CA THR A 15 25.23 -19.47 -6.03
C THR A 15 23.94 -19.01 -6.74
N TYR A 16 23.96 -18.95 -8.06
CA TYR A 16 22.80 -18.65 -8.92
C TYR A 16 21.56 -19.52 -8.62
N ALA A 17 21.74 -20.67 -7.96
CA ALA A 17 20.64 -21.54 -7.52
C ALA A 17 19.62 -20.85 -6.61
N LYS A 18 20.05 -19.90 -5.76
CA LYS A 18 19.15 -19.12 -4.89
C LYS A 18 18.32 -18.13 -5.70
N TYR A 19 18.90 -17.48 -6.70
CA TYR A 19 18.19 -16.57 -7.61
C TYR A 19 17.20 -17.33 -8.49
N LEU A 20 17.59 -18.52 -8.98
CA LEU A 20 16.70 -19.38 -9.76
C LEU A 20 15.50 -19.85 -8.94
N LYS A 21 15.67 -20.18 -7.66
CA LYS A 21 14.56 -20.48 -6.75
C LYS A 21 13.58 -19.32 -6.61
N GLY A 22 14.06 -18.09 -6.55
CA GLY A 22 13.21 -16.89 -6.49
C GLY A 22 12.34 -16.68 -7.73
N VAL A 23 12.67 -17.33 -8.86
CA VAL A 23 11.93 -17.28 -10.12
C VAL A 23 11.25 -18.63 -10.44
N ASP A 24 11.12 -19.52 -9.44
CA ASP A 24 10.56 -20.86 -9.56
C ASP A 24 11.27 -21.74 -10.60
N LEU A 25 12.61 -21.63 -10.66
CA LEU A 25 13.49 -22.43 -11.50
C LEU A 25 14.44 -23.27 -10.62
N LYS A 26 14.84 -24.45 -11.11
CA LYS A 26 15.85 -25.31 -10.47
C LYS A 26 16.82 -25.88 -11.51
N PHE A 27 18.02 -26.28 -11.06
CA PHE A 27 18.92 -27.06 -11.91
C PHE A 27 18.49 -28.54 -11.90
N ASN A 28 18.46 -29.18 -13.07
CA ASN A 28 18.31 -30.62 -13.20
C ASN A 28 19.66 -31.32 -12.91
N GLN A 29 19.65 -32.65 -12.80
CA GLN A 29 20.86 -33.48 -12.62
C GLN A 29 21.93 -33.22 -13.71
N ASP A 30 21.49 -32.88 -14.91
CA ASP A 30 22.34 -32.52 -16.07
C ASP A 30 22.81 -31.05 -16.08
N GLY A 31 22.53 -30.27 -15.04
CA GLY A 31 22.90 -28.86 -14.96
C GLY A 31 22.02 -27.91 -15.82
N LYS A 32 20.96 -28.42 -16.45
CA LYS A 32 20.00 -27.59 -17.22
C LYS A 32 18.99 -26.92 -16.30
N ILE A 33 18.61 -25.70 -16.65
CA ILE A 33 17.58 -24.93 -15.93
C ILE A 33 16.21 -25.50 -16.31
N ILE A 34 15.49 -26.04 -15.33
CA ILE A 34 14.12 -26.54 -15.47
C ILE A 34 13.19 -25.80 -14.53
N ARG A 35 11.89 -25.79 -14.84
CA ARG A 35 10.89 -25.24 -13.92
C ARG A 35 10.78 -26.10 -12.68
N GLN A 36 10.57 -25.45 -11.53
CA GLN A 36 10.34 -26.12 -10.27
C GLN A 36 9.01 -26.89 -10.31
N ASP A 37 8.90 -27.94 -9.51
CA ASP A 37 7.69 -28.75 -9.40
C ASP A 37 6.50 -27.89 -8.99
N GLU A 38 5.29 -28.25 -9.40
CA GLU A 38 4.08 -27.39 -9.23
C GLU A 38 3.81 -27.05 -7.75
N ASP A 39 4.01 -27.99 -6.86
CA ASP A 39 3.85 -27.79 -5.41
C ASP A 39 4.81 -26.77 -4.79
N ARG A 40 5.88 -26.41 -5.49
CA ARG A 40 6.92 -25.48 -5.02
C ARG A 40 6.95 -24.16 -5.81
N ARG A 41 6.02 -23.94 -6.73
CA ARG A 41 5.91 -22.70 -7.53
C ARG A 41 5.16 -21.59 -6.79
N ILE A 42 5.65 -21.24 -5.62
CA ILE A 42 4.97 -20.25 -4.75
C ILE A 42 5.47 -18.82 -5.05
N HIS A 43 6.74 -18.67 -5.46
CA HIS A 43 7.39 -17.37 -5.53
C HIS A 43 6.77 -16.43 -6.56
N LYS A 44 6.44 -16.90 -7.77
CA LYS A 44 5.79 -16.07 -8.80
C LYS A 44 4.41 -15.59 -8.37
N ILE A 45 3.63 -16.46 -7.73
CA ILE A 45 2.30 -16.13 -7.22
C ILE A 45 2.41 -15.06 -6.15
N LEU A 46 3.37 -15.23 -5.20
CA LEU A 46 3.64 -14.24 -4.15
C LEU A 46 4.10 -12.92 -4.73
N TRP A 47 5.01 -12.91 -5.70
CA TRP A 47 5.48 -11.70 -6.38
C TRP A 47 4.33 -10.95 -7.04
N LEU A 48 3.51 -11.64 -7.83
CA LEU A 48 2.36 -11.03 -8.48
C LEU A 48 1.33 -10.51 -7.48
N ARG A 49 1.09 -11.25 -6.39
CA ARG A 49 0.20 -10.82 -5.32
C ARG A 49 0.73 -9.56 -4.63
N THR A 50 2.00 -9.54 -4.29
CA THR A 50 2.65 -8.38 -3.65
C THR A 50 2.60 -7.15 -4.56
N LEU A 51 2.92 -7.30 -5.85
CA LEU A 51 2.84 -6.21 -6.83
C LEU A 51 1.42 -5.68 -6.98
N LYS A 52 0.42 -6.56 -7.06
CA LYS A 52 -0.99 -6.15 -7.12
C LYS A 52 -1.40 -5.37 -5.87
N VAL A 53 -1.05 -5.87 -4.68
CA VAL A 53 -1.36 -5.19 -3.42
C VAL A 53 -0.68 -3.84 -3.35
N ALA A 54 0.62 -3.77 -3.67
CA ALA A 54 1.38 -2.52 -3.67
C ALA A 54 0.79 -1.48 -4.64
N PHE A 55 0.42 -1.91 -5.84
CA PHE A 55 -0.19 -1.04 -6.85
C PHE A 55 -1.52 -0.45 -6.36
N TRP A 56 -2.42 -1.27 -5.85
CA TRP A 56 -3.71 -0.80 -5.36
C TRP A 56 -3.59 0.08 -4.12
N VAL A 57 -2.71 -0.28 -3.17
CA VAL A 57 -2.46 0.56 -1.99
C VAL A 57 -1.92 1.93 -2.40
N THR A 58 -1.01 1.99 -3.38
CA THR A 58 -0.47 3.26 -3.89
C THR A 58 -1.57 4.12 -4.50
N ILE A 59 -2.47 3.53 -5.30
CA ILE A 59 -3.62 4.24 -5.88
C ILE A 59 -4.54 4.78 -4.78
N PHE A 60 -4.91 3.96 -3.79
CA PHE A 60 -5.76 4.41 -2.69
C PHE A 60 -5.08 5.52 -1.87
N CYS A 61 -3.79 5.36 -1.56
CA CYS A 61 -3.03 6.42 -0.89
C CYS A 61 -3.03 7.71 -1.70
N PHE A 62 -2.82 7.64 -3.01
CA PHE A 62 -2.80 8.81 -3.88
C PHE A 62 -4.16 9.51 -3.93
N ILE A 63 -5.24 8.76 -4.13
CA ILE A 63 -6.62 9.30 -4.17
C ILE A 63 -6.97 10.03 -2.87
N LEU A 64 -6.56 9.48 -1.70
CA LEU A 64 -6.83 10.10 -0.40
C LEU A 64 -5.85 11.23 -0.09
N ALA A 65 -4.57 11.06 -0.40
CA ALA A 65 -3.53 12.03 -0.10
C ALA A 65 -3.64 13.30 -0.95
N TYR A 66 -4.10 13.19 -2.21
CA TYR A 66 -4.20 14.32 -3.12
C TYR A 66 -5.12 15.45 -2.58
N PRO A 67 -6.40 15.19 -2.22
CA PRO A 67 -7.26 16.23 -1.66
C PRO A 67 -6.76 16.77 -0.32
N ILE A 68 -6.19 15.92 0.53
CA ILE A 68 -5.62 16.33 1.81
C ILE A 68 -4.44 17.28 1.59
N SER A 69 -3.53 16.94 0.69
CA SER A 69 -2.35 17.77 0.36
C SER A 69 -2.75 19.08 -0.28
N TYR A 70 -3.78 19.08 -1.14
CA TYR A 70 -4.33 20.29 -1.73
C TYR A 70 -4.92 21.23 -0.67
N LEU A 71 -5.71 20.70 0.26
CA LEU A 71 -6.24 21.48 1.39
C LEU A 71 -5.10 22.05 2.24
N LEU A 72 -4.09 21.27 2.57
CA LEU A 72 -2.92 21.72 3.33
C LEU A 72 -2.17 22.85 2.61
N ALA A 73 -2.06 22.80 1.28
CA ALA A 73 -1.34 23.79 0.50
C ALA A 73 -2.12 25.10 0.34
N THR A 74 -3.46 25.06 0.29
CA THR A 74 -4.32 26.20 -0.01
C THR A 74 -4.90 26.90 1.21
N LEU A 75 -5.03 26.19 2.34
CA LEU A 75 -5.60 26.76 3.57
C LEU A 75 -4.64 27.75 4.26
N PRO A 76 -5.19 28.73 5.01
CA PRO A 76 -4.40 29.61 5.85
C PRO A 76 -3.53 28.81 6.83
N MET A 77 -2.34 29.35 7.16
CA MET A 77 -1.31 28.69 7.97
C MET A 77 -1.85 28.06 9.27
N LYS A 78 -2.78 28.73 9.93
CA LYS A 78 -3.41 28.24 11.18
C LYS A 78 -4.10 26.89 11.01
N TYR A 79 -4.93 26.76 9.97
CA TYR A 79 -5.70 25.53 9.70
C TYR A 79 -4.82 24.44 9.03
N SER A 80 -3.89 24.87 8.17
CA SER A 80 -2.93 23.97 7.54
C SER A 80 -2.06 23.28 8.61
N ASN A 81 -1.56 24.01 9.59
CA ASN A 81 -0.75 23.43 10.68
C ASN A 81 -1.56 22.44 11.53
N LEU A 82 -2.83 22.75 11.83
CA LEU A 82 -3.68 21.82 12.59
C LEU A 82 -3.92 20.52 11.80
N LEU A 83 -4.25 20.63 10.51
CA LEU A 83 -4.41 19.47 9.64
C LEU A 83 -3.12 18.67 9.49
N MET A 84 -1.97 19.34 9.39
CA MET A 84 -0.67 18.68 9.35
C MET A 84 -0.41 17.86 10.61
N ILE A 85 -0.74 18.40 11.79
CA ILE A 85 -0.64 17.67 13.05
C ILE A 85 -1.54 16.43 13.02
N CYS A 86 -2.80 16.56 12.56
CA CYS A 86 -3.72 15.43 12.45
C CYS A 86 -3.19 14.34 11.49
N VAL A 87 -2.56 14.71 10.36
CA VAL A 87 -1.96 13.77 9.41
C VAL A 87 -0.76 13.06 10.02
N LEU A 88 0.06 13.78 10.82
CA LEU A 88 1.26 13.22 11.45
C LEU A 88 0.98 12.50 12.77
N LEU A 89 -0.15 12.75 13.40
CA LEU A 89 -0.50 12.15 14.70
C LEU A 89 -0.36 10.62 14.71
N PRO A 90 -0.74 9.87 13.66
CA PRO A 90 -0.51 8.44 13.61
C PRO A 90 0.95 8.01 13.73
N PHE A 91 1.92 8.86 13.38
CA PHE A 91 3.34 8.53 13.53
C PHE A 91 3.80 8.39 14.98
N TRP A 92 3.15 9.12 15.89
CA TRP A 92 3.49 9.09 17.31
C TRP A 92 2.96 7.83 18.02
N THR A 93 2.10 7.06 17.35
CA THR A 93 1.59 5.79 17.88
C THR A 93 2.47 4.63 17.45
N SER A 94 2.71 3.68 18.36
CA SER A 94 3.43 2.45 18.05
C SER A 94 2.74 1.67 16.94
N LEU A 95 3.53 1.05 16.06
CA LEU A 95 3.02 0.18 15.00
C LEU A 95 2.21 -0.98 15.57
N LEU A 96 2.64 -1.58 16.68
CA LEU A 96 1.92 -2.67 17.33
C LEU A 96 0.54 -2.23 17.84
N VAL A 97 0.46 -1.07 18.50
CA VAL A 97 -0.81 -0.52 18.97
C VAL A 97 -1.75 -0.24 17.81
N ARG A 98 -1.24 0.29 16.72
CA ARG A 98 -2.02 0.59 15.51
C ARG A 98 -2.56 -0.67 14.85
N THR A 99 -1.71 -1.70 14.67
CA THR A 99 -2.16 -2.98 14.10
C THR A 99 -3.16 -3.68 14.98
N SER A 100 -2.96 -3.69 16.32
CA SER A 100 -3.92 -4.24 17.27
C SER A 100 -5.26 -3.49 17.23
N SER A 101 -5.23 -2.17 17.14
CA SER A 101 -6.46 -1.36 16.99
C SER A 101 -7.23 -1.73 15.72
N TRP A 102 -6.54 -1.93 14.60
CA TRP A 102 -7.19 -2.40 13.36
C TRP A 102 -7.79 -3.80 13.49
N MET A 103 -7.14 -4.70 14.23
CA MET A 103 -7.72 -6.02 14.52
C MET A 103 -9.05 -5.90 15.26
N VAL A 104 -9.12 -5.04 16.27
CA VAL A 104 -10.36 -4.80 17.04
C VAL A 104 -11.43 -4.12 16.17
N LEU A 105 -11.06 -3.15 15.35
CA LEU A 105 -12.00 -2.41 14.51
C LEU A 105 -12.61 -3.26 13.39
N LEU A 106 -11.81 -4.15 12.78
CA LEU A 106 -12.20 -4.97 11.61
C LEU A 106 -12.78 -6.33 11.98
N GLN A 107 -12.84 -6.73 13.26
CA GLN A 107 -13.44 -7.99 13.66
C GLN A 107 -14.94 -8.03 13.33
N GLN A 108 -15.53 -9.24 13.26
CA GLN A 108 -16.94 -9.43 12.88
C GLN A 108 -17.93 -8.67 13.76
N GLN A 109 -17.66 -8.58 15.06
CA GLN A 109 -18.45 -7.80 16.02
C GLN A 109 -17.78 -6.46 16.36
N GLY A 110 -16.97 -5.94 15.44
CA GLY A 110 -16.27 -4.68 15.62
C GLY A 110 -17.09 -3.47 15.18
N PRO A 111 -16.68 -2.27 15.62
CA PRO A 111 -17.42 -1.03 15.38
C PRO A 111 -17.60 -0.71 13.88
N ILE A 112 -16.69 -1.16 13.00
CA ILE A 112 -16.83 -0.95 11.55
C ILE A 112 -17.98 -1.80 11.00
N ASN A 113 -18.09 -3.06 11.41
CA ASN A 113 -19.21 -3.91 11.02
C ASN A 113 -20.54 -3.42 11.60
N ASP A 114 -20.55 -2.91 12.82
CA ASP A 114 -21.74 -2.30 13.41
C ASP A 114 -22.19 -1.06 12.62
N LEU A 115 -21.24 -0.25 12.16
CA LEU A 115 -21.53 0.90 11.29
C LEU A 115 -22.09 0.47 9.93
N ILE A 116 -21.54 -0.59 9.32
CA ILE A 116 -22.02 -1.15 8.04
C ILE A 116 -23.46 -1.67 8.17
N VAL A 117 -23.76 -2.35 9.27
CA VAL A 117 -25.13 -2.82 9.58
C VAL A 117 -26.07 -1.64 9.84
N TRP A 118 -25.64 -0.65 10.61
CA TRP A 118 -26.43 0.55 10.88
C TRP A 118 -26.75 1.34 9.61
N LEU A 119 -25.83 1.40 8.65
CA LEU A 119 -26.05 2.01 7.32
C LEU A 119 -26.94 1.16 6.40
N GLY A 120 -27.37 -0.03 6.82
CA GLY A 120 -28.20 -0.92 6.03
C GLY A 120 -27.48 -1.62 4.88
N LEU A 121 -26.13 -1.58 4.87
CA LEU A 121 -25.31 -2.19 3.82
C LEU A 121 -25.08 -3.68 4.02
N ALA A 122 -25.30 -4.20 5.23
CA ALA A 122 -25.24 -5.62 5.55
C ALA A 122 -26.31 -6.00 6.59
N ALA A 123 -26.80 -7.23 6.53
CA ALA A 123 -27.68 -7.77 7.56
C ALA A 123 -26.88 -8.21 8.80
N ASN A 124 -27.51 -8.21 9.98
CA ASN A 124 -26.87 -8.64 11.22
C ASN A 124 -26.29 -10.06 11.15
N ASP A 125 -26.95 -10.94 10.41
CA ASP A 125 -26.56 -12.34 10.24
C ASP A 125 -25.52 -12.57 9.13
N ALA A 126 -25.28 -11.55 8.28
CA ALA A 126 -24.36 -11.60 7.13
C ALA A 126 -23.30 -10.49 7.21
N ARG A 127 -22.61 -10.41 8.35
CA ARG A 127 -21.53 -9.43 8.56
C ARG A 127 -20.30 -9.80 7.71
N PRO A 128 -19.71 -8.87 6.95
CA PRO A 128 -18.54 -9.15 6.15
C PRO A 128 -17.32 -9.49 7.02
N GLU A 129 -16.59 -10.51 6.61
CA GLU A 129 -15.29 -10.84 7.20
C GLU A 129 -14.24 -9.88 6.68
N LEU A 130 -14.03 -8.77 7.40
CA LEU A 130 -13.03 -7.75 7.05
C LEU A 130 -11.64 -8.11 7.59
N MET A 131 -11.57 -8.95 8.62
CA MET A 131 -10.33 -9.41 9.24
C MET A 131 -9.74 -10.58 8.45
N TYR A 132 -8.40 -10.66 8.36
CA TYR A 132 -7.65 -11.67 7.59
C TYR A 132 -7.97 -11.70 6.09
N ASN A 133 -8.60 -10.65 5.56
CA ASN A 133 -8.95 -10.51 4.17
C ASN A 133 -8.07 -9.44 3.49
N VAL A 134 -8.08 -9.46 2.16
CA VAL A 134 -7.39 -8.47 1.32
C VAL A 134 -7.86 -7.04 1.64
N ILE A 135 -9.16 -6.86 1.95
CA ILE A 135 -9.75 -5.55 2.29
C ILE A 135 -9.12 -4.99 3.57
N GLY A 136 -9.04 -5.78 4.65
CA GLY A 136 -8.39 -5.35 5.89
C GLY A 136 -6.92 -4.96 5.68
N THR A 137 -6.21 -5.72 4.84
CA THR A 137 -4.83 -5.40 4.45
C THR A 137 -4.75 -4.05 3.73
N PHE A 138 -5.64 -3.78 2.78
CA PHE A 138 -5.67 -2.49 2.08
C PHE A 138 -5.94 -1.33 3.01
N VAL A 139 -6.92 -1.44 3.90
CA VAL A 139 -7.27 -0.38 4.86
C VAL A 139 -6.09 -0.09 5.79
N ALA A 140 -5.51 -1.11 6.41
CA ALA A 140 -4.40 -0.94 7.34
C ALA A 140 -3.14 -0.38 6.64
N MET A 141 -2.77 -0.94 5.48
CA MET A 141 -1.62 -0.46 4.70
C MET A 141 -1.80 0.97 4.21
N THR A 142 -2.98 1.30 3.69
CA THR A 142 -3.28 2.67 3.22
C THR A 142 -3.16 3.66 4.37
N GLN A 143 -3.72 3.38 5.53
CA GLN A 143 -3.64 4.27 6.69
C GLN A 143 -2.20 4.47 7.19
N ILE A 144 -1.38 3.41 7.15
CA ILE A 144 0.03 3.49 7.56
C ILE A 144 0.85 4.32 6.56
N LEU A 145 0.60 4.16 5.26
CA LEU A 145 1.38 4.79 4.19
C LEU A 145 0.85 6.18 3.78
N LEU A 146 -0.38 6.53 4.16
CA LEU A 146 -1.00 7.80 3.81
C LEU A 146 -0.14 9.02 4.14
N PRO A 147 0.43 9.19 5.35
CA PRO A 147 1.26 10.34 5.67
C PRO A 147 2.52 10.43 4.79
N PHE A 148 3.13 9.29 4.43
CA PHE A 148 4.29 9.25 3.53
C PHE A 148 3.95 9.72 2.11
N MET A 149 2.71 9.63 1.67
CA MET A 149 2.25 10.17 0.40
C MET A 149 1.84 11.63 0.53
N VAL A 150 1.21 12.04 1.63
CA VAL A 150 0.75 13.42 1.86
C VAL A 150 1.92 14.40 1.92
N LEU A 151 3.00 14.07 2.64
CA LEU A 151 4.13 14.98 2.84
C LEU A 151 4.82 15.40 1.54
N PRO A 152 5.22 14.49 0.62
CA PRO A 152 5.82 14.89 -0.65
C PRO A 152 4.84 15.67 -1.54
N LEU A 153 3.59 15.24 -1.61
CA LEU A 153 2.57 15.94 -2.40
C LEU A 153 2.36 17.38 -1.88
N TYR A 154 2.21 17.54 -0.57
CA TYR A 154 2.10 18.86 0.05
C TYR A 154 3.32 19.73 -0.26
N SER A 155 4.53 19.18 -0.12
CA SER A 155 5.77 19.91 -0.40
C SER A 155 5.81 20.44 -1.84
N VAL A 156 5.47 19.59 -2.82
CA VAL A 156 5.41 20.00 -4.23
C VAL A 156 4.30 21.01 -4.47
N MET A 157 3.08 20.77 -3.96
CA MET A 157 1.95 21.70 -4.15
C MET A 157 2.21 23.07 -3.55
N LYS A 158 2.93 23.16 -2.44
CA LYS A 158 3.28 24.44 -1.79
C LYS A 158 4.32 25.24 -2.55
N THR A 159 5.14 24.61 -3.39
CA THR A 159 6.11 25.34 -4.25
C THR A 159 5.45 25.98 -5.47
N ILE A 160 4.24 25.56 -5.84
CA ILE A 160 3.52 26.12 -6.98
C ILE A 160 3.01 27.51 -6.62
N SER A 161 3.51 28.51 -7.32
CA SER A 161 3.11 29.90 -7.09
C SER A 161 1.63 30.13 -7.51
N PRO A 162 0.83 30.80 -6.67
CA PRO A 162 -0.56 31.16 -7.04
C PRO A 162 -0.67 32.03 -8.30
N SER A 163 0.42 32.67 -8.70
CA SER A 163 0.49 33.47 -9.94
C SER A 163 0.38 32.58 -11.18
N LEU A 164 0.95 31.37 -11.17
CA LEU A 164 0.84 30.43 -12.29
C LEU A 164 -0.60 30.00 -12.52
N MET A 165 -1.33 29.72 -11.44
CA MET A 165 -2.74 29.37 -11.53
C MET A 165 -3.61 30.52 -12.04
N ARG A 166 -3.29 31.78 -11.66
CA ARG A 166 -3.97 32.97 -12.18
C ARG A 166 -3.68 33.18 -13.66
N ALA A 167 -2.42 33.01 -14.08
CA ALA A 167 -2.04 33.08 -15.49
C ALA A 167 -2.76 32.01 -16.32
N GLY A 168 -2.83 30.78 -15.87
CA GLY A 168 -3.60 29.72 -16.55
C GLY A 168 -5.09 30.04 -16.72
N LYS A 169 -5.70 30.65 -15.71
CA LYS A 169 -7.10 31.14 -15.79
C LYS A 169 -7.28 32.31 -16.73
N SER A 170 -6.32 33.26 -16.77
CA SER A 170 -6.39 34.41 -17.69
C SER A 170 -6.23 34.01 -19.17
N LEU A 171 -5.61 32.85 -19.42
CA LEU A 171 -5.52 32.24 -20.75
C LEU A 171 -6.74 31.38 -21.13
N GLY A 172 -7.81 31.45 -20.33
CA GLY A 172 -9.06 30.74 -20.60
C GLY A 172 -9.12 29.30 -20.05
N GLY A 173 -8.14 28.87 -19.26
CA GLY A 173 -8.16 27.57 -18.60
C GLY A 173 -9.24 27.47 -17.52
N THR A 174 -9.99 26.35 -17.50
CA THR A 174 -10.88 26.05 -16.37
C THR A 174 -10.06 25.86 -15.09
N PRO A 175 -10.64 26.06 -13.89
CA PRO A 175 -9.93 25.87 -12.62
C PRO A 175 -9.22 24.51 -12.52
N PHE A 176 -9.80 23.48 -13.12
CA PHE A 176 -9.28 22.12 -13.14
C PHE A 176 -8.09 21.93 -14.10
N VAL A 177 -8.07 22.68 -15.20
CA VAL A 177 -6.98 22.63 -16.20
C VAL A 177 -5.84 23.57 -15.80
N ALA A 178 -6.14 24.64 -15.07
CA ALA A 178 -5.15 25.61 -14.60
C ALA A 178 -4.36 25.13 -13.38
N PHE A 179 -4.79 24.06 -12.72
CA PHE A 179 -4.12 23.41 -11.61
C PHE A 179 -3.43 22.13 -12.07
#